data_e060dbb438b3f726e078453ecec5e586
#
_entry.id   e060dbb438b3f726e078453ecec5e586
#
_cell.length_a   1.000
_cell.length_b   1.000
_cell.length_c   1.000
_cell.angle_alpha   90.00
_cell.angle_beta   90.00
_cell.angle_gamma   90.00
#
_symmetry.space_group_name_H-M   'P 1'
#
loop_
_entity.id
_entity.type
_entity.pdbx_description
1 polymer ?
#
loop_
_entity_poly.entity_id
_entity_poly.type
_entity_poly.pdbx_seq_one_letter_code
_entity_poly.pdbx_strand_id
1 'polypeptide(L)'
;MRSYKQNNIPPRDRYNRPISDLRVSLLDQCNFRCTYCMPEREFHSEYQFLKKHQRLSHEEIFRIVKIAVELGVTKVRLTGGEPLLDKNISKLINLISQVKEIEDLALTTNGVLLRKHANDMMKAGLHRITISLDSIDEVIFNKMNGNRASVREVLDGIEAAENAGFDKIKINTVIQRGVNDDSIVNLLDHFRGTGHIVRLIEFMDVGNQNDWKLDNVVTAKEMLKIIEQHWEVIPLEKTYAGEVAKRYKYKDGKGEIGFITSISEPFCINCGRVRLSADGMLYTCLLYTSDAADEGLGVDLGGRRI
;
A
#
# COMPACT_ATOMS: atom_id res chain seq x y z
N MET A 1 -12.52 30.24 -14.33
CA MET A 1 -12.30 28.78 -14.39
C MET A 1 -13.10 28.23 -15.55
N ARG A 2 -12.45 27.82 -16.64
CA ARG A 2 -13.15 27.15 -17.76
C ARG A 2 -13.54 25.75 -17.31
N SER A 3 -14.83 25.41 -17.34
CA SER A 3 -15.32 24.07 -16.98
C SER A 3 -14.83 23.05 -18.03
N TYR A 4 -14.06 22.09 -17.61
CA TYR A 4 -13.61 20.94 -18.42
C TYR A 4 -14.73 19.92 -18.75
N LYS A 5 -15.97 20.32 -18.61
CA LYS A 5 -17.16 19.45 -18.82
C LYS A 5 -17.52 19.15 -20.28
N GLN A 6 -16.65 19.46 -21.27
CA GLN A 6 -17.06 19.29 -22.69
C GLN A 6 -16.60 18.00 -23.37
N ASN A 7 -15.74 17.15 -22.76
CA ASN A 7 -15.50 15.80 -23.29
C ASN A 7 -15.33 14.83 -22.11
N ASN A 8 -16.22 13.86 -21.98
CA ASN A 8 -16.23 12.83 -20.94
C ASN A 8 -15.02 11.83 -20.98
N ILE A 9 -13.93 12.22 -21.58
CA ILE A 9 -12.74 11.38 -21.68
C ILE A 9 -11.74 11.89 -20.64
N PRO A 10 -11.40 11.07 -19.61
CA PRO A 10 -10.42 11.46 -18.61
C PRO A 10 -9.07 11.73 -19.28
N PRO A 11 -8.29 12.69 -18.79
CA PRO A 11 -6.97 13.02 -19.32
C PRO A 11 -6.07 11.78 -19.26
N ARG A 12 -5.22 11.65 -20.25
CA ARG A 12 -4.27 10.53 -20.37
C ARG A 12 -2.87 11.07 -20.51
N ASP A 13 -1.91 10.33 -19.97
CA ASP A 13 -0.49 10.67 -20.14
C ASP A 13 0.03 10.31 -21.54
N ARG A 14 1.31 10.58 -21.80
CA ARG A 14 1.97 10.27 -23.08
C ARG A 14 1.97 8.77 -23.45
N TYR A 15 1.71 7.90 -22.47
CA TYR A 15 1.56 6.44 -22.67
C TYR A 15 0.09 6.01 -22.76
N ASN A 16 -0.83 6.97 -22.91
CA ASN A 16 -2.27 6.75 -23.01
C ASN A 16 -2.89 6.13 -21.74
N ARG A 17 -2.26 6.34 -20.55
CA ARG A 17 -2.75 5.84 -19.26
C ARG A 17 -3.65 6.87 -18.60
N PRO A 18 -4.87 6.50 -18.16
CA PRO A 18 -5.73 7.39 -17.37
C PRO A 18 -5.22 7.45 -15.92
N ILE A 19 -5.48 8.56 -15.24
CA ILE A 19 -5.37 8.62 -13.77
C ILE A 19 -6.64 8.01 -13.19
N SER A 20 -6.52 6.92 -12.42
CA SER A 20 -7.68 6.21 -11.86
C SER A 20 -7.56 5.92 -10.36
N ASP A 21 -6.36 5.97 -9.78
CA ASP A 21 -6.06 5.60 -8.39
C ASP A 21 -5.20 6.69 -7.74
N LEU A 22 -5.75 7.39 -6.75
CA LEU A 22 -5.02 8.39 -5.96
C LEU A 22 -4.60 7.76 -4.63
N ARG A 23 -3.30 7.77 -4.36
CA ARG A 23 -2.73 7.40 -3.07
C ARG A 23 -2.37 8.64 -2.29
N VAL A 24 -2.90 8.77 -1.09
CA VAL A 24 -2.73 9.96 -0.24
C VAL A 24 -1.91 9.58 0.98
N SER A 25 -0.74 10.16 1.13
CA SER A 25 0.04 10.08 2.37
C SER A 25 -0.44 11.15 3.34
N LEU A 26 -0.99 10.74 4.48
CA LEU A 26 -1.52 11.66 5.49
C LEU A 26 -0.40 12.29 6.31
N LEU A 27 0.67 11.55 6.51
CA LEU A 27 1.85 11.94 7.26
C LEU A 27 3.07 11.11 6.84
N ASP A 28 4.24 11.61 7.14
CA ASP A 28 5.53 10.96 6.90
C ASP A 28 6.06 10.16 8.10
N GLN A 29 5.38 10.23 9.25
CA GLN A 29 5.74 9.49 10.46
C GLN A 29 5.19 8.07 10.44
N CYS A 30 5.97 7.13 10.99
CA CYS A 30 5.53 5.76 11.25
C CYS A 30 5.96 5.33 12.65
N ASN A 31 5.18 4.47 13.29
CA ASN A 31 5.54 3.82 14.54
C ASN A 31 6.44 2.59 14.34
N PHE A 32 6.63 2.12 13.09
CA PHE A 32 7.60 1.08 12.72
C PHE A 32 8.91 1.69 12.19
N ARG A 33 9.96 0.84 12.19
CA ARG A 33 11.26 1.12 11.55
C ARG A 33 11.63 -0.05 10.65
N CYS A 34 10.74 -0.32 9.68
CA CYS A 34 10.96 -1.43 8.75
C CYS A 34 12.28 -1.24 8.00
N THR A 35 13.10 -2.28 7.99
CA THR A 35 14.47 -2.26 7.44
C THR A 35 14.51 -1.87 5.97
N TYR A 36 13.43 -2.15 5.24
CA TYR A 36 13.34 -1.89 3.81
C TYR A 36 12.62 -0.56 3.45
N CYS A 37 11.97 0.10 4.42
CA CYS A 37 11.16 1.30 4.16
C CYS A 37 11.66 2.51 4.93
N MET A 38 11.88 2.36 6.24
CA MET A 38 12.20 3.45 7.16
C MET A 38 13.19 2.98 8.23
N PRO A 39 14.42 2.54 7.81
CA PRO A 39 15.38 1.92 8.72
C PRO A 39 15.82 2.89 9.83
N GLU A 40 16.01 2.37 11.04
CA GLU A 40 16.36 3.14 12.24
C GLU A 40 17.65 3.97 12.05
N ARG A 41 18.62 3.49 11.26
CA ARG A 41 19.87 4.21 10.99
C ARG A 41 19.65 5.58 10.34
N GLU A 42 18.59 5.71 9.52
CA GLU A 42 18.23 6.95 8.81
C GLU A 42 17.15 7.73 9.52
N PHE A 43 16.16 7.00 10.08
CA PHE A 43 14.99 7.57 10.75
C PHE A 43 15.11 7.41 12.28
N HIS A 44 16.28 7.80 12.81
CA HIS A 44 16.58 7.76 14.25
C HIS A 44 15.76 8.79 15.04
N SER A 45 15.95 8.84 16.37
CA SER A 45 15.16 9.69 17.27
C SER A 45 15.26 11.20 16.99
N GLU A 46 16.36 11.64 16.37
CA GLU A 46 16.59 13.05 16.01
C GLU A 46 16.11 13.39 14.58
N TYR A 47 15.63 12.41 13.82
CA TYR A 47 15.10 12.67 12.48
C TYR A 47 13.87 13.59 12.56
N GLN A 48 13.90 14.65 11.76
CA GLN A 48 12.84 15.66 11.77
C GLN A 48 11.78 15.33 10.72
N PHE A 49 10.70 14.72 11.16
CA PHE A 49 9.49 14.57 10.37
C PHE A 49 8.77 15.92 10.17
N LEU A 50 7.90 15.97 9.15
CA LEU A 50 7.10 17.15 8.87
C LEU A 50 6.29 17.58 10.10
N LYS A 51 6.38 18.86 10.44
CA LYS A 51 5.54 19.48 11.47
C LYS A 51 4.09 19.57 10.97
N LYS A 52 3.13 19.67 11.88
CA LYS A 52 1.70 19.70 11.54
C LYS A 52 1.35 20.77 10.49
N HIS A 53 1.95 21.94 10.54
CA HIS A 53 1.70 23.05 9.61
C HIS A 53 2.37 22.87 8.23
N GLN A 54 3.23 21.89 8.09
CA GLN A 54 3.89 21.53 6.82
C GLN A 54 3.14 20.41 6.09
N ARG A 55 2.14 19.83 6.72
CA ARG A 55 1.31 18.76 6.16
C ARG A 55 0.00 19.34 5.67
N LEU A 56 -0.56 18.72 4.65
CA LEU A 56 -1.91 19.03 4.20
C LEU A 56 -2.94 18.77 5.31
N SER A 57 -3.88 19.68 5.46
CA SER A 57 -5.08 19.49 6.29
C SER A 57 -6.05 18.51 5.60
N HIS A 58 -7.01 17.97 6.36
CA HIS A 58 -8.06 17.11 5.81
C HIS A 58 -8.90 17.84 4.74
N GLU A 59 -9.13 19.13 4.92
CA GLU A 59 -9.87 19.99 3.98
C GLU A 59 -9.12 20.15 2.67
N GLU A 60 -7.79 20.34 2.74
CA GLU A 60 -6.93 20.43 1.55
C GLU A 60 -6.86 19.11 0.80
N ILE A 61 -6.67 17.98 1.54
CA ILE A 61 -6.71 16.64 0.96
C ILE A 61 -8.06 16.40 0.28
N PHE A 62 -9.17 16.70 0.95
CA PHE A 62 -10.51 16.53 0.38
C PHE A 62 -10.70 17.38 -0.88
N ARG A 63 -10.20 18.62 -0.92
CA ARG A 63 -10.22 19.48 -2.11
C ARG A 63 -9.44 18.84 -3.26
N ILE A 64 -8.25 18.28 -2.99
CA ILE A 64 -7.44 17.59 -3.99
C ILE A 64 -8.14 16.34 -4.51
N VAL A 65 -8.77 15.56 -3.62
CA VAL A 65 -9.56 14.37 -4.00
C VAL A 65 -10.68 14.76 -4.97
N LYS A 66 -11.42 15.85 -4.72
CA LYS A 66 -12.47 16.33 -5.64
C LYS A 66 -11.92 16.71 -7.01
N ILE A 67 -10.78 17.39 -7.06
CA ILE A 67 -10.11 17.73 -8.32
C ILE A 67 -9.67 16.43 -9.05
N ALA A 68 -9.11 15.47 -8.32
CA ALA A 68 -8.68 14.20 -8.88
C ALA A 68 -9.87 13.39 -9.46
N VAL A 69 -11.03 13.45 -8.83
CA VAL A 69 -12.27 12.86 -9.35
C VAL A 69 -12.70 13.49 -10.68
N GLU A 70 -12.61 14.83 -10.81
CA GLU A 70 -12.86 15.52 -12.09
C GLU A 70 -11.90 15.07 -13.19
N LEU A 71 -10.71 14.57 -12.83
CA LEU A 71 -9.70 14.02 -13.74
C LEU A 71 -9.86 12.50 -13.99
N GLY A 72 -10.86 11.86 -13.39
CA GLY A 72 -11.20 10.45 -13.64
C GLY A 72 -10.77 9.47 -12.53
N VAL A 73 -10.33 9.95 -11.37
CA VAL A 73 -10.02 9.10 -10.22
C VAL A 73 -11.32 8.53 -9.64
N THR A 74 -11.39 7.21 -9.53
CA THR A 74 -12.49 6.48 -8.87
C THR A 74 -12.01 5.71 -7.63
N LYS A 75 -10.68 5.65 -7.41
CA LYS A 75 -10.10 4.91 -6.28
C LYS A 75 -9.21 5.83 -5.46
N VAL A 76 -9.45 5.87 -4.14
CA VAL A 76 -8.61 6.59 -3.19
C VAL A 76 -8.06 5.61 -2.16
N ARG A 77 -6.75 5.70 -1.92
CA ARG A 77 -6.09 4.92 -0.89
C ARG A 77 -5.37 5.83 0.10
N LEU A 78 -5.80 5.81 1.33
CA LEU A 78 -5.14 6.48 2.43
C LEU A 78 -3.94 5.64 2.89
N THR A 79 -2.81 6.30 3.05
CA THR A 79 -1.53 5.73 3.44
C THR A 79 -0.69 6.82 4.14
N GLY A 80 0.63 6.68 4.16
CA GLY A 80 1.56 7.63 4.75
C GLY A 80 2.80 6.90 5.22
N GLY A 81 3.40 7.36 6.31
CA GLY A 81 4.11 6.46 7.20
C GLY A 81 3.10 5.47 7.79
N GLU A 82 2.53 5.76 8.96
CA GLU A 82 1.38 4.98 9.45
C GLU A 82 0.14 5.89 9.56
N PRO A 83 -0.87 5.72 8.70
CA PRO A 83 -2.01 6.63 8.64
C PRO A 83 -2.85 6.65 9.92
N LEU A 84 -2.85 5.57 10.71
CA LEU A 84 -3.59 5.50 11.97
C LEU A 84 -2.96 6.28 13.13
N LEU A 85 -1.81 6.92 12.92
CA LEU A 85 -1.29 7.95 13.84
C LEU A 85 -2.11 9.24 13.75
N ASP A 86 -2.86 9.44 12.66
CA ASP A 86 -3.86 10.50 12.58
C ASP A 86 -5.13 10.11 13.35
N LYS A 87 -5.29 10.66 14.53
CA LYS A 87 -6.43 10.39 15.43
C LYS A 87 -7.80 10.80 14.85
N ASN A 88 -7.81 11.64 13.82
CA ASN A 88 -9.02 12.15 13.18
C ASN A 88 -9.28 11.55 11.80
N ILE A 89 -8.59 10.48 11.44
CA ILE A 89 -8.67 9.84 10.10
C ILE A 89 -10.12 9.52 9.69
N SER A 90 -10.98 9.14 10.65
CA SER A 90 -12.39 8.83 10.38
C SER A 90 -13.17 10.03 9.85
N LYS A 91 -12.78 11.27 10.22
CA LYS A 91 -13.40 12.49 9.67
C LYS A 91 -13.07 12.65 8.19
N LEU A 92 -11.81 12.42 7.81
CA LEU A 92 -11.40 12.45 6.40
C LEU A 92 -12.06 11.35 5.59
N ILE A 93 -12.12 10.13 6.13
CA ILE A 93 -12.83 9.01 5.50
C ILE A 93 -14.28 9.38 5.23
N ASN A 94 -14.98 9.94 6.23
CA ASN A 94 -16.36 10.37 6.08
C ASN A 94 -16.54 11.46 5.02
N LEU A 95 -15.62 12.43 4.91
CA LEU A 95 -15.67 13.44 3.85
C LEU A 95 -15.53 12.80 2.47
N ILE A 96 -14.55 11.89 2.29
CA ILE A 96 -14.27 11.26 1.01
C ILE A 96 -15.38 10.27 0.62
N SER A 97 -15.95 9.53 1.57
CA SER A 97 -17.01 8.54 1.32
C SER A 97 -18.31 9.17 0.78
N GLN A 98 -18.50 10.48 0.96
CA GLN A 98 -19.64 11.21 0.41
C GLN A 98 -19.48 11.56 -1.07
N VAL A 99 -18.29 11.39 -1.66
CA VAL A 99 -18.03 11.64 -3.08
C VAL A 99 -18.48 10.43 -3.88
N LYS A 100 -19.58 10.56 -4.60
CA LYS A 100 -20.30 9.45 -5.28
C LYS A 100 -19.45 8.73 -6.34
N GLU A 101 -18.51 9.45 -6.95
CA GLU A 101 -17.62 8.95 -7.98
C GLU A 101 -16.49 8.06 -7.42
N ILE A 102 -16.27 8.09 -6.08
CA ILE A 102 -15.29 7.21 -5.44
C ILE A 102 -15.91 5.83 -5.19
N GLU A 103 -15.54 4.89 -6.05
CA GLU A 103 -16.00 3.49 -6.00
C GLU A 103 -15.21 2.65 -4.98
N ASP A 104 -13.96 3.05 -4.67
CA ASP A 104 -13.04 2.27 -3.85
C ASP A 104 -12.22 3.18 -2.92
N LEU A 105 -12.68 3.31 -1.67
CA LEU A 105 -11.96 3.99 -0.60
C LEU A 105 -11.25 2.97 0.29
N ALA A 106 -9.93 2.96 0.28
CA ALA A 106 -9.11 1.97 0.96
C ALA A 106 -8.08 2.59 1.90
N LEU A 107 -7.65 1.82 2.89
CA LEU A 107 -6.55 2.15 3.79
C LEU A 107 -5.45 1.09 3.68
N THR A 108 -4.18 1.53 3.83
CA THR A 108 -3.04 0.63 4.08
C THR A 108 -2.40 1.00 5.39
N THR A 109 -2.23 0.04 6.29
CA THR A 109 -1.74 0.22 7.66
C THR A 109 -0.86 -0.95 8.10
N ASN A 110 -0.02 -0.75 9.11
CA ASN A 110 0.69 -1.83 9.80
C ASN A 110 -0.19 -2.61 10.80
N GLY A 111 -1.42 -2.21 11.02
CA GLY A 111 -2.41 -2.97 11.77
C GLY A 111 -2.47 -2.72 13.27
N VAL A 112 -1.38 -2.31 13.91
CA VAL A 112 -1.27 -2.21 15.39
C VAL A 112 -2.34 -1.31 16.03
N LEU A 113 -2.73 -0.24 15.34
CA LEU A 113 -3.70 0.72 15.88
C LEU A 113 -5.15 0.41 15.47
N LEU A 114 -5.40 -0.65 14.69
CA LEU A 114 -6.75 -0.99 14.20
C LEU A 114 -7.77 -1.22 15.31
N ARG A 115 -7.39 -1.83 16.44
CA ARG A 115 -8.28 -2.01 17.60
C ARG A 115 -8.95 -0.69 18.05
N LYS A 116 -8.28 0.45 17.85
CA LYS A 116 -8.79 1.77 18.25
C LYS A 116 -9.62 2.45 17.18
N HIS A 117 -9.43 2.08 15.90
CA HIS A 117 -9.95 2.85 14.77
C HIS A 117 -10.91 2.09 13.87
N ALA A 118 -10.90 0.74 13.88
CA ALA A 118 -11.61 -0.08 12.90
C ALA A 118 -13.12 0.23 12.83
N ASN A 119 -13.80 0.26 13.98
CA ASN A 119 -15.24 0.54 14.04
C ASN A 119 -15.59 1.95 13.53
N ASP A 120 -14.80 2.96 13.89
CA ASP A 120 -15.06 4.34 13.48
C ASP A 120 -14.80 4.52 11.98
N MET A 121 -13.79 3.85 11.45
CA MET A 121 -13.49 3.87 10.01
C MET A 121 -14.57 3.16 9.20
N MET A 122 -15.09 2.02 9.66
CA MET A 122 -16.21 1.32 9.01
C MET A 122 -17.45 2.21 8.99
N LYS A 123 -17.84 2.80 10.12
CA LYS A 123 -18.96 3.74 10.22
C LYS A 123 -18.77 4.98 9.35
N ALA A 124 -17.53 5.43 9.17
CA ALA A 124 -17.20 6.57 8.32
C ALA A 124 -17.26 6.25 6.82
N GLY A 125 -17.43 4.99 6.43
CA GLY A 125 -17.58 4.57 5.04
C GLY A 125 -16.29 4.11 4.37
N LEU A 126 -15.29 3.63 5.12
CA LEU A 126 -14.13 2.97 4.54
C LEU A 126 -14.54 1.62 3.94
N HIS A 127 -14.21 1.37 2.67
CA HIS A 127 -14.64 0.16 1.99
C HIS A 127 -13.76 -1.05 2.30
N ARG A 128 -12.45 -0.87 2.46
CA ARG A 128 -11.52 -2.00 2.67
C ARG A 128 -10.19 -1.60 3.29
N ILE A 129 -9.58 -2.56 3.95
CA ILE A 129 -8.27 -2.41 4.61
C ILE A 129 -7.25 -3.34 3.94
N THR A 130 -6.02 -2.85 3.87
CA THR A 130 -4.83 -3.65 3.59
C THR A 130 -3.91 -3.53 4.78
N ILE A 131 -3.44 -4.65 5.31
CA ILE A 131 -2.55 -4.71 6.48
C ILE A 131 -1.19 -5.21 6.01
N SER A 132 -0.12 -4.57 6.47
CA SER A 132 1.25 -5.01 6.23
C SER A 132 1.68 -5.93 7.36
N LEU A 133 2.03 -7.18 7.01
CA LEU A 133 2.53 -8.20 7.94
C LEU A 133 3.54 -9.09 7.21
N ASP A 134 4.82 -8.92 7.52
CA ASP A 134 5.90 -9.57 6.76
C ASP A 134 6.23 -10.98 7.25
N SER A 135 5.80 -11.38 8.43
CA SER A 135 5.90 -12.74 8.97
C SER A 135 4.95 -12.93 10.14
N ILE A 136 4.55 -14.17 10.42
CA ILE A 136 3.91 -14.58 11.68
C ILE A 136 4.91 -15.16 12.68
N ASP A 137 6.17 -15.34 12.28
CA ASP A 137 7.25 -15.65 13.20
C ASP A 137 7.69 -14.37 13.91
N GLU A 138 7.66 -14.39 15.25
CA GLU A 138 7.93 -13.20 16.07
C GLU A 138 9.37 -12.67 15.89
N VAL A 139 10.35 -13.57 15.72
CA VAL A 139 11.76 -13.18 15.57
C VAL A 139 11.99 -12.50 14.23
N ILE A 140 11.43 -13.07 13.17
CA ILE A 140 11.53 -12.53 11.82
C ILE A 140 10.78 -11.19 11.73
N PHE A 141 9.55 -11.15 12.24
CA PHE A 141 8.73 -9.94 12.24
C PHE A 141 9.39 -8.78 12.98
N ASN A 142 9.92 -9.05 14.18
CA ASN A 142 10.61 -8.05 14.99
C ASN A 142 11.87 -7.52 14.28
N LYS A 143 12.64 -8.39 13.64
CA LYS A 143 13.79 -7.99 12.82
C LYS A 143 13.38 -7.05 11.69
N MET A 144 12.25 -7.33 11.02
CA MET A 144 11.80 -6.54 9.86
C MET A 144 11.15 -5.21 10.26
N ASN A 145 10.40 -5.15 11.38
CA ASN A 145 9.69 -3.95 11.82
C ASN A 145 10.53 -3.01 12.72
N GLY A 146 11.79 -3.37 13.01
CA GLY A 146 12.68 -2.61 13.90
C GLY A 146 12.36 -2.78 15.38
N ASN A 147 11.84 -3.94 15.81
CA ASN A 147 11.43 -4.25 17.19
C ASN A 147 10.39 -3.26 17.75
N ARG A 148 9.43 -2.85 16.93
CA ARG A 148 8.45 -1.81 17.29
C ARG A 148 7.08 -2.35 17.68
N ALA A 149 6.77 -3.60 17.34
CA ALA A 149 5.51 -4.25 17.68
C ALA A 149 5.64 -5.76 17.58
N SER A 150 4.77 -6.49 18.28
CA SER A 150 4.64 -7.94 18.18
C SER A 150 3.70 -8.38 17.05
N VAL A 151 3.85 -9.60 16.59
CA VAL A 151 2.88 -10.25 15.67
C VAL A 151 1.49 -10.23 16.28
N ARG A 152 1.38 -10.49 17.58
CA ARG A 152 0.10 -10.52 18.31
C ARG A 152 -0.67 -9.20 18.18
N GLU A 153 -0.01 -8.04 18.29
CA GLU A 153 -0.67 -6.74 18.15
C GLU A 153 -1.26 -6.54 16.75
N VAL A 154 -0.60 -7.03 15.71
CA VAL A 154 -1.11 -6.96 14.32
C VAL A 154 -2.29 -7.91 14.13
N LEU A 155 -2.21 -9.15 14.64
CA LEU A 155 -3.30 -10.14 14.57
C LEU A 155 -4.53 -9.65 15.34
N ASP A 156 -4.36 -9.06 16.53
CA ASP A 156 -5.45 -8.42 17.28
C ASP A 156 -6.09 -7.26 16.48
N GLY A 157 -5.28 -6.55 15.68
CA GLY A 157 -5.76 -5.52 14.77
C GLY A 157 -6.58 -6.10 13.61
N ILE A 158 -6.19 -7.25 13.06
CA ILE A 158 -6.94 -7.97 12.02
C ILE A 158 -8.30 -8.41 12.59
N GLU A 159 -8.31 -9.07 13.76
CA GLU A 159 -9.53 -9.48 14.44
C GLU A 159 -10.48 -8.31 14.72
N ALA A 160 -9.93 -7.16 15.15
CA ALA A 160 -10.73 -5.95 15.36
C ALA A 160 -11.33 -5.41 14.07
N ALA A 161 -10.63 -5.52 12.94
CA ALA A 161 -11.15 -5.12 11.63
C ALA A 161 -12.25 -6.07 11.15
N GLU A 162 -12.11 -7.39 11.34
CA GLU A 162 -13.15 -8.37 11.07
C GLU A 162 -14.41 -8.10 11.90
N ASN A 163 -14.26 -7.89 13.20
CA ASN A 163 -15.35 -7.58 14.12
C ASN A 163 -16.05 -6.24 13.79
N ALA A 164 -15.35 -5.32 13.13
CA ALA A 164 -15.93 -4.08 12.61
C ALA A 164 -16.69 -4.27 11.29
N GLY A 165 -16.59 -5.43 10.63
CA GLY A 165 -17.28 -5.79 9.39
C GLY A 165 -16.43 -5.70 8.12
N PHE A 166 -15.10 -5.67 8.22
CA PHE A 166 -14.22 -5.76 7.05
C PHE A 166 -14.00 -7.22 6.65
N ASP A 167 -14.72 -7.73 5.66
CA ASP A 167 -14.75 -9.17 5.33
C ASP A 167 -13.49 -9.70 4.64
N LYS A 168 -12.91 -8.96 3.70
CA LYS A 168 -11.78 -9.41 2.86
C LYS A 168 -10.58 -8.52 3.06
N ILE A 169 -9.87 -8.74 4.15
CA ILE A 169 -8.65 -8.02 4.44
C ILE A 169 -7.53 -8.54 3.53
N LYS A 170 -6.75 -7.60 2.97
CA LYS A 170 -5.56 -7.95 2.21
C LYS A 170 -4.33 -7.84 3.09
N ILE A 171 -3.58 -8.91 3.19
CA ILE A 171 -2.32 -8.96 3.94
C ILE A 171 -1.18 -8.78 2.94
N ASN A 172 -0.47 -7.67 3.05
CA ASN A 172 0.72 -7.40 2.23
C ASN A 172 1.96 -7.86 2.96
N THR A 173 2.79 -8.63 2.27
CA THR A 173 4.02 -9.20 2.80
C THR A 173 5.14 -8.95 1.81
N VAL A 174 6.13 -8.17 2.18
CA VAL A 174 7.36 -8.01 1.39
C VAL A 174 8.25 -9.21 1.65
N ILE A 175 8.63 -9.92 0.59
CA ILE A 175 9.50 -11.10 0.70
C ILE A 175 10.92 -10.71 0.32
N GLN A 176 11.84 -10.93 1.25
CA GLN A 176 13.27 -10.66 1.10
C GLN A 176 14.07 -11.95 1.33
N ARG A 177 14.93 -12.29 0.37
CA ARG A 177 15.76 -13.49 0.41
C ARG A 177 16.69 -13.51 1.63
N GLY A 178 16.72 -14.64 2.32
CA GLY A 178 17.52 -14.85 3.54
C GLY A 178 17.02 -14.08 4.76
N VAL A 179 15.80 -13.54 4.70
CA VAL A 179 15.16 -12.83 5.82
C VAL A 179 13.86 -13.49 6.22
N ASN A 180 12.87 -13.56 5.32
CA ASN A 180 11.55 -14.13 5.58
C ASN A 180 11.04 -15.06 4.47
N ASP A 181 11.84 -15.37 3.47
CA ASP A 181 11.46 -16.27 2.36
C ASP A 181 11.16 -17.70 2.84
N ASP A 182 11.83 -18.19 3.87
CA ASP A 182 11.55 -19.49 4.48
C ASP A 182 10.23 -19.52 5.28
N SER A 183 9.65 -18.36 5.61
CA SER A 183 8.41 -18.26 6.38
C SER A 183 7.14 -18.13 5.51
N ILE A 184 7.27 -18.11 4.18
CA ILE A 184 6.14 -17.95 3.24
C ILE A 184 5.03 -18.98 3.51
N VAL A 185 5.40 -20.27 3.65
CA VAL A 185 4.45 -21.37 3.85
C VAL A 185 3.67 -21.19 5.14
N ASN A 186 4.36 -20.88 6.24
CA ASN A 186 3.73 -20.69 7.55
C ASN A 186 2.75 -19.54 7.53
N LEU A 187 3.13 -18.40 6.90
CA LEU A 187 2.26 -17.24 6.76
C LEU A 187 1.01 -17.58 5.94
N LEU A 188 1.18 -18.26 4.81
CA LEU A 188 0.07 -18.65 3.96
C LEU A 188 -0.86 -19.65 4.62
N ASP A 189 -0.33 -20.64 5.35
CA ASP A 189 -1.13 -21.63 6.08
C ASP A 189 -1.98 -20.96 7.17
N HIS A 190 -1.42 -19.97 7.87
CA HIS A 190 -2.13 -19.21 8.90
C HIS A 190 -3.38 -18.49 8.33
N PHE A 191 -3.29 -17.91 7.14
CA PHE A 191 -4.41 -17.16 6.55
C PHE A 191 -5.27 -17.99 5.59
N ARG A 192 -4.85 -19.20 5.26
CA ARG A 192 -5.60 -20.09 4.35
C ARG A 192 -6.92 -20.53 4.99
N GLY A 193 -8.02 -20.31 4.29
CA GLY A 193 -9.36 -20.63 4.78
C GLY A 193 -10.01 -19.52 5.62
N THR A 194 -9.32 -18.43 5.94
CA THR A 194 -9.88 -17.31 6.72
C THR A 194 -10.71 -16.33 5.89
N GLY A 195 -10.62 -16.39 4.55
CA GLY A 195 -11.23 -15.41 3.65
C GLY A 195 -10.31 -14.22 3.34
N HIS A 196 -9.22 -14.06 4.04
CA HIS A 196 -8.21 -13.03 3.77
C HIS A 196 -7.34 -13.38 2.56
N ILE A 197 -6.74 -12.36 1.95
CA ILE A 197 -5.91 -12.53 0.76
C ILE A 197 -4.48 -12.09 1.08
N VAL A 198 -3.57 -13.06 1.19
CA VAL A 198 -2.14 -12.75 1.32
C VAL A 198 -1.60 -12.33 -0.04
N ARG A 199 -0.85 -11.23 -0.07
CA ARG A 199 -0.18 -10.73 -1.26
C ARG A 199 1.33 -10.64 -1.01
N LEU A 200 2.05 -11.53 -1.64
CA LEU A 200 3.50 -11.59 -1.59
C LEU A 200 4.07 -10.56 -2.57
N ILE A 201 4.95 -9.70 -2.09
CA ILE A 201 5.50 -8.56 -2.83
C ILE A 201 6.99 -8.79 -2.99
N GLU A 202 7.49 -8.74 -4.22
CA GLU A 202 8.92 -8.74 -4.47
C GLU A 202 9.59 -7.54 -3.82
N PHE A 203 10.67 -7.79 -3.10
CA PHE A 203 11.45 -6.75 -2.44
C PHE A 203 12.02 -5.76 -3.46
N MET A 204 11.71 -4.48 -3.32
CA MET A 204 12.14 -3.43 -4.23
C MET A 204 12.80 -2.28 -3.49
N ASP A 205 13.62 -1.51 -4.21
CA ASP A 205 14.25 -0.30 -3.71
C ASP A 205 13.23 0.85 -3.57
N VAL A 206 12.60 0.94 -2.41
CA VAL A 206 11.60 1.99 -2.13
C VAL A 206 12.17 3.23 -1.46
N GLY A 207 13.44 3.24 -1.06
CA GLY A 207 14.00 4.30 -0.24
C GLY A 207 15.44 4.69 -0.51
N ASN A 208 16.16 4.06 -1.44
CA ASN A 208 17.61 4.27 -1.71
C ASN A 208 18.55 4.12 -0.49
N GLN A 209 18.01 3.73 0.66
CA GLN A 209 18.72 3.67 1.94
C GLN A 209 18.57 2.32 2.63
N ASN A 210 18.00 1.34 1.91
CA ASN A 210 17.71 0.00 2.43
C ASN A 210 18.74 -1.05 1.99
N ASP A 211 19.87 -0.64 1.42
CA ASP A 211 20.94 -1.51 0.88
C ASP A 211 20.41 -2.55 -0.13
N TRP A 212 19.41 -2.14 -0.93
CA TRP A 212 18.77 -3.02 -1.89
C TRP A 212 19.77 -3.59 -2.90
N LYS A 213 19.68 -4.90 -3.10
CA LYS A 213 20.42 -5.63 -4.13
C LYS A 213 19.48 -6.61 -4.83
N LEU A 214 19.72 -6.85 -6.10
CA LEU A 214 18.92 -7.80 -6.88
C LEU A 214 18.96 -9.22 -6.28
N ASP A 215 20.08 -9.61 -5.69
CA ASP A 215 20.26 -10.91 -5.03
C ASP A 215 19.35 -11.10 -3.82
N ASN A 216 18.83 -10.02 -3.25
CA ASN A 216 17.89 -10.07 -2.12
C ASN A 216 16.43 -10.26 -2.59
N VAL A 217 16.18 -10.26 -3.89
CA VAL A 217 14.84 -10.42 -4.44
C VAL A 217 14.50 -11.90 -4.58
N VAL A 218 13.33 -12.27 -4.05
CA VAL A 218 12.68 -13.55 -4.35
C VAL A 218 11.60 -13.26 -5.37
N THR A 219 11.73 -13.80 -6.57
CA THR A 219 10.78 -13.55 -7.65
C THR A 219 9.45 -14.27 -7.41
N ALA A 220 8.36 -13.75 -7.98
CA ALA A 220 7.06 -14.39 -7.90
C ALA A 220 7.09 -15.85 -8.40
N LYS A 221 7.92 -16.14 -9.41
CA LYS A 221 8.11 -17.50 -9.93
C LYS A 221 8.76 -18.43 -8.90
N GLU A 222 9.73 -17.94 -8.13
CA GLU A 222 10.35 -18.71 -7.04
C GLU A 222 9.37 -18.90 -5.90
N MET A 223 8.67 -17.84 -5.48
CA MET A 223 7.63 -17.94 -4.44
C MET A 223 6.53 -18.94 -4.83
N LEU A 224 6.09 -18.91 -6.10
CA LEU A 224 5.09 -19.85 -6.60
C LEU A 224 5.58 -21.31 -6.52
N LYS A 225 6.83 -21.57 -6.90
CA LYS A 225 7.43 -22.92 -6.77
C LYS A 225 7.46 -23.43 -5.33
N ILE A 226 7.73 -22.55 -4.35
CA ILE A 226 7.68 -22.91 -2.93
C ILE A 226 6.25 -23.30 -2.55
N ILE A 227 5.26 -22.52 -2.97
CA ILE A 227 3.84 -22.73 -2.66
C ILE A 227 3.31 -24.03 -3.28
N GLU A 228 3.68 -24.31 -4.54
CA GLU A 228 3.25 -25.51 -5.28
C GLU A 228 3.76 -26.83 -4.69
N GLN A 229 4.80 -26.78 -3.85
CA GLN A 229 5.24 -27.95 -3.07
C GLN A 229 4.27 -28.34 -1.95
N HIS A 230 3.41 -27.41 -1.53
CA HIS A 230 2.48 -27.60 -0.39
C HIS A 230 1.02 -27.60 -0.84
N TRP A 231 0.64 -26.80 -1.83
CA TRP A 231 -0.74 -26.65 -2.28
C TRP A 231 -0.83 -26.48 -3.79
N GLU A 232 -1.80 -27.12 -4.37
CA GLU A 232 -2.14 -26.90 -5.77
C GLU A 232 -2.88 -25.57 -5.91
N VAL A 233 -2.36 -24.67 -6.75
CA VAL A 233 -2.92 -23.35 -7.00
C VAL A 233 -3.21 -23.14 -8.48
N ILE A 234 -4.27 -22.40 -8.79
CA ILE A 234 -4.74 -22.14 -10.15
C ILE A 234 -4.74 -20.63 -10.40
N PRO A 235 -4.15 -20.16 -11.51
CA PRO A 235 -4.15 -18.76 -11.84
C PRO A 235 -5.57 -18.22 -12.06
N LEU A 236 -5.81 -16.99 -11.66
CA LEU A 236 -7.04 -16.25 -11.89
C LEU A 236 -6.79 -15.12 -12.90
N GLU A 237 -7.77 -14.87 -13.75
CA GLU A 237 -7.74 -13.72 -14.63
C GLU A 237 -7.85 -12.40 -13.87
N LYS A 238 -7.36 -11.32 -14.47
CA LYS A 238 -7.48 -9.98 -13.91
C LYS A 238 -8.96 -9.57 -13.87
N THR A 239 -9.36 -8.96 -12.76
CA THR A 239 -10.72 -8.47 -12.59
C THR A 239 -10.96 -7.09 -13.23
N TYR A 240 -9.88 -6.32 -13.44
CA TYR A 240 -9.92 -5.02 -14.12
C TYR A 240 -8.55 -4.67 -14.75
N ALA A 241 -8.60 -3.80 -15.77
CA ALA A 241 -7.38 -3.27 -16.38
C ALA A 241 -6.56 -2.48 -15.32
N GLY A 242 -5.26 -2.77 -15.22
CA GLY A 242 -4.39 -2.13 -14.21
C GLY A 242 -4.36 -2.85 -12.85
N GLU A 243 -5.00 -4.01 -12.71
CA GLU A 243 -4.80 -4.86 -11.53
C GLU A 243 -3.33 -5.27 -11.44
N VAL A 244 -2.72 -4.96 -10.27
CA VAL A 244 -1.27 -5.11 -10.07
C VAL A 244 -0.90 -6.53 -9.66
N ALA A 245 -1.72 -7.15 -8.81
CA ALA A 245 -1.45 -8.48 -8.30
C ALA A 245 -1.81 -9.55 -9.32
N LYS A 246 -0.88 -10.47 -9.61
CA LYS A 246 -1.19 -11.75 -10.24
C LYS A 246 -1.87 -12.62 -9.20
N ARG A 247 -3.10 -13.04 -9.47
CA ARG A 247 -3.93 -13.77 -8.50
C ARG A 247 -3.94 -15.25 -8.80
N TYR A 248 -3.95 -16.03 -7.73
CA TYR A 248 -4.13 -17.48 -7.76
C TYR A 248 -5.17 -17.88 -6.71
N LYS A 249 -5.92 -18.93 -6.95
CA LYS A 249 -6.77 -19.57 -5.95
C LYS A 249 -6.22 -20.95 -5.58
N TYR A 250 -6.41 -21.33 -4.34
CA TYR A 250 -6.19 -22.70 -3.95
C TYR A 250 -7.23 -23.62 -4.61
N LYS A 251 -6.79 -24.75 -5.17
CA LYS A 251 -7.68 -25.69 -5.87
C LYS A 251 -8.75 -26.31 -4.96
N ASP A 252 -8.46 -26.42 -3.68
CA ASP A 252 -9.40 -26.90 -2.67
C ASP A 252 -10.39 -25.83 -2.16
N GLY A 253 -10.39 -24.65 -2.76
CA GLY A 253 -11.32 -23.57 -2.45
C GLY A 253 -11.00 -22.76 -1.18
N LYS A 254 -9.87 -22.99 -0.52
CA LYS A 254 -9.51 -22.32 0.74
C LYS A 254 -8.91 -20.92 0.57
N GLY A 255 -9.38 -20.16 -0.43
CA GLY A 255 -9.03 -18.74 -0.59
C GLY A 255 -8.13 -18.45 -1.78
N GLU A 256 -7.56 -17.26 -1.75
CA GLU A 256 -6.74 -16.67 -2.82
C GLU A 256 -5.40 -16.18 -2.28
N ILE A 257 -4.39 -16.21 -3.15
CA ILE A 257 -3.10 -15.54 -2.95
C ILE A 257 -2.82 -14.60 -4.11
N GLY A 258 -1.98 -13.60 -3.89
CA GLY A 258 -1.57 -12.67 -4.93
C GLY A 258 -0.07 -12.46 -4.94
N PHE A 259 0.48 -12.13 -6.11
CA PHE A 259 1.88 -11.75 -6.26
C PHE A 259 1.97 -10.34 -6.84
N ILE A 260 2.79 -9.50 -6.24
CA ILE A 260 3.10 -8.17 -6.76
C ILE A 260 4.53 -8.20 -7.30
N THR A 261 4.62 -8.33 -8.62
CA THR A 261 5.88 -8.50 -9.36
C THR A 261 6.52 -7.14 -9.64
N SER A 262 7.05 -6.52 -8.60
CA SER A 262 7.61 -5.16 -8.68
C SER A 262 8.89 -5.10 -9.52
N ILE A 263 9.65 -6.20 -9.55
CA ILE A 263 10.99 -6.31 -10.14
C ILE A 263 10.99 -7.23 -11.36
N SER A 264 10.49 -8.48 -11.21
CA SER A 264 10.59 -9.49 -12.29
C SER A 264 9.69 -9.18 -13.48
N GLU A 265 8.50 -8.59 -13.23
CA GLU A 265 7.55 -8.21 -14.27
C GLU A 265 6.87 -6.88 -13.90
N PRO A 266 7.55 -5.73 -14.11
CA PRO A 266 7.03 -4.43 -13.73
C PRO A 266 5.70 -4.09 -14.42
N PHE A 267 4.74 -3.63 -13.65
CA PHE A 267 3.37 -3.30 -14.11
C PHE A 267 3.19 -1.81 -14.48
N CYS A 268 4.28 -1.09 -14.75
CA CYS A 268 4.25 0.36 -15.00
C CYS A 268 3.48 0.74 -16.27
N ILE A 269 3.46 -0.10 -17.30
CA ILE A 269 2.81 0.17 -18.59
C ILE A 269 1.30 0.48 -18.43
N ASN A 270 0.63 -0.16 -17.48
CA ASN A 270 -0.81 0.02 -17.23
C ASN A 270 -1.09 0.73 -15.91
N CYS A 271 -0.12 1.47 -15.36
CA CYS A 271 -0.24 2.09 -14.06
C CYS A 271 -0.99 3.43 -14.13
N GLY A 272 -2.22 3.48 -13.64
CA GLY A 272 -3.03 4.70 -13.51
C GLY A 272 -2.96 5.35 -12.12
N ARG A 273 -1.84 5.17 -11.38
CA ARG A 273 -1.71 5.66 -9.99
C ARG A 273 -0.97 6.98 -9.93
N VAL A 274 -1.52 7.88 -9.11
CA VAL A 274 -0.85 9.11 -8.67
C VAL A 274 -0.73 9.08 -7.16
N ARG A 275 0.33 9.63 -6.63
CA ARG A 275 0.61 9.73 -5.20
C ARG A 275 0.65 11.18 -4.78
N LEU A 276 -0.03 11.50 -3.69
CA LEU A 276 0.02 12.79 -3.02
C LEU A 276 0.81 12.59 -1.72
N SER A 277 1.92 13.31 -1.57
CA SER A 277 2.70 13.31 -0.33
C SER A 277 2.02 14.13 0.77
N ALA A 278 2.49 13.94 2.00
CA ALA A 278 1.94 14.65 3.16
C ALA A 278 2.14 16.17 3.09
N ASP A 279 3.15 16.65 2.36
CA ASP A 279 3.45 18.06 2.11
C ASP A 279 2.86 18.60 0.79
N GLY A 280 2.05 17.80 0.09
CA GLY A 280 1.28 18.23 -1.07
C GLY A 280 1.96 18.03 -2.43
N MET A 281 3.09 17.33 -2.49
CA MET A 281 3.75 17.01 -3.75
C MET A 281 3.04 15.86 -4.46
N LEU A 282 2.97 15.90 -5.79
CA LEU A 282 2.41 14.83 -6.62
C LEU A 282 3.52 14.00 -7.27
N TYR A 283 3.35 12.68 -7.21
CA TYR A 283 4.28 11.73 -7.83
C TYR A 283 3.51 10.75 -8.72
N THR A 284 3.94 10.61 -9.97
CA THR A 284 3.32 9.71 -10.94
C THR A 284 3.90 8.30 -10.89
N CYS A 285 5.02 8.13 -10.22
CA CYS A 285 5.68 6.83 -10.01
C CYS A 285 6.15 6.71 -8.56
N LEU A 286 6.42 5.48 -8.10
CA LEU A 286 7.03 5.26 -6.79
C LEU A 286 8.48 5.74 -6.73
N LEU A 287 9.18 5.70 -7.88
CA LEU A 287 10.61 5.95 -7.98
C LEU A 287 10.95 7.31 -8.61
N TYR A 288 9.97 8.05 -9.16
CA TYR A 288 10.18 9.30 -9.86
C TYR A 288 9.22 10.40 -9.37
N THR A 289 9.66 11.64 -9.45
CA THR A 289 8.82 12.80 -9.22
C THR A 289 7.80 13.02 -10.34
N SER A 290 6.79 13.85 -10.12
CA SER A 290 5.75 14.14 -11.11
C SER A 290 6.16 15.19 -12.15
N ASP A 291 7.23 15.92 -11.93
CA ASP A 291 7.64 16.98 -12.84
C ASP A 291 8.48 16.41 -13.98
N ALA A 292 7.83 16.33 -15.15
CA ALA A 292 8.48 15.86 -16.39
C ALA A 292 9.54 16.87 -16.91
N ALA A 293 9.55 18.10 -16.43
CA ALA A 293 10.59 19.07 -16.76
C ALA A 293 11.92 18.74 -16.09
N ASP A 294 11.90 18.02 -14.98
CA ASP A 294 13.10 17.58 -14.26
C ASP A 294 13.74 16.31 -14.86
N GLU A 295 13.05 15.62 -15.80
CA GLU A 295 13.60 14.42 -16.48
C GLU A 295 14.90 14.72 -17.27
N GLY A 296 15.19 15.99 -17.59
CA GLY A 296 16.42 16.41 -18.28
C GLY A 296 17.63 16.61 -17.40
N LEU A 297 17.50 16.63 -16.09
CA LEU A 297 18.58 17.00 -15.15
C LEU A 297 19.00 15.87 -14.20
N GLY A 298 18.61 14.63 -14.45
CA GLY A 298 19.07 13.46 -13.70
C GLY A 298 18.76 13.57 -12.21
N VAL A 299 17.93 12.63 -11.75
CA VAL A 299 17.74 12.25 -10.34
C VAL A 299 18.01 13.37 -9.32
N ASP A 300 16.98 14.07 -8.92
CA ASP A 300 17.07 14.83 -7.68
C ASP A 300 17.34 13.87 -6.51
N LEU A 301 18.54 13.95 -5.97
CA LEU A 301 18.99 13.17 -4.83
C LEU A 301 18.32 13.59 -3.51
N GLY A 302 17.42 14.60 -3.53
CA GLY A 302 16.75 15.16 -2.38
C GLY A 302 15.25 14.84 -2.27
N GLY A 303 14.62 14.27 -3.30
CA GLY A 303 13.19 13.95 -3.29
C GLY A 303 12.86 12.85 -2.30
N ARG A 304 12.13 13.17 -1.24
CA ARG A 304 11.61 12.18 -0.29
C ARG A 304 10.67 11.23 -1.03
N ARG A 305 11.06 9.97 -1.11
CA ARG A 305 10.23 8.90 -1.69
C ARG A 305 9.29 8.38 -0.60
N ILE A 306 8.04 8.24 -0.94
CA ILE A 306 6.99 7.70 -0.07
C ILE A 306 6.74 6.25 -0.45
#